data_5fb0350407029cd5b1178cf14c792767
#
_entry.id   5fb0350407029cd5b1178cf14c792767
#
_cell.length_a   1.000
_cell.length_b   1.000
_cell.length_c   1.000
_cell.angle_alpha   90.00
_cell.angle_beta   90.00
_cell.angle_gamma   90.00
#
_symmetry.space_group_name_H-M   'P 1'
#
loop_
_entity.id
_entity.type
_entity.pdbx_description
1 polymer ?
#
loop_
_entity_poly.entity_id
_entity_poly.type
_entity_poly.pdbx_seq_one_letter_code
_entity_poly.pdbx_strand_id
1 'polypeptide(L)'
;MLNYPDHCVLYRFIPRSLTETDMELVWFVREDAQEGIDYDVDKVTWLWHHTTLEDEYIITRNAAGVNSRFFEPGPYHPEFEFTLQQFVHWYLHSLEASLG
;
A
#
# COMPACT_ATOMS: atom_id res chain seq x y z
N MET A 1 -5.52 -1.56 7.18
CA MET A 1 -6.40 -2.71 7.50
C MET A 1 -7.75 -2.46 6.87
N LEU A 2 -8.28 -3.46 6.19
CA LEU A 2 -9.56 -3.43 5.47
C LEU A 2 -10.48 -4.47 6.11
N ASN A 3 -11.66 -4.05 6.53
CA ASN A 3 -12.60 -4.91 7.24
C ASN A 3 -13.78 -5.27 6.33
N TYR A 4 -14.07 -6.56 6.28
CA TYR A 4 -15.22 -7.16 5.61
C TYR A 4 -16.10 -7.87 6.64
N PRO A 5 -17.34 -8.24 6.31
CA PRO A 5 -18.23 -8.89 7.26
C PRO A 5 -17.74 -10.24 7.80
N ASP A 6 -16.93 -10.96 7.01
CA ASP A 6 -16.46 -12.33 7.24
C ASP A 6 -14.95 -12.43 7.46
N HIS A 7 -14.17 -11.43 7.05
CA HIS A 7 -12.73 -11.41 7.18
C HIS A 7 -12.16 -10.01 7.29
N CYS A 8 -10.85 -9.92 7.54
CA CYS A 8 -10.10 -8.68 7.55
C CYS A 8 -8.79 -8.88 6.82
N VAL A 9 -8.34 -7.85 6.10
CA VAL A 9 -7.05 -7.87 5.39
C VAL A 9 -6.13 -6.80 5.96
N LEU A 10 -4.90 -7.19 6.27
CA LEU A 10 -3.84 -6.31 6.75
C LEU A 10 -2.71 -6.27 5.72
N TYR A 11 -2.29 -5.07 5.34
CA TYR A 11 -1.06 -4.83 4.60
C TYR A 11 0.04 -4.40 5.56
N ARG A 12 1.19 -5.05 5.48
CA ARG A 12 2.40 -4.66 6.19
C ARG A 12 3.52 -4.39 5.19
N PHE A 13 4.05 -3.17 5.22
CA PHE A 13 5.17 -2.75 4.37
C PHE A 13 6.45 -2.75 5.20
N ILE A 14 7.47 -3.46 4.73
CA ILE A 14 8.75 -3.62 5.41
C ILE A 14 9.85 -3.09 4.49
N PRO A 15 10.40 -1.89 4.74
CA PRO A 15 11.46 -1.35 3.91
C PRO A 15 12.73 -2.18 4.06
N ARG A 16 13.34 -2.56 2.93
CA ARG A 16 14.59 -3.31 2.85
C ARG A 16 15.75 -2.44 2.42
N SER A 17 15.50 -1.53 1.49
CA SER A 17 16.47 -0.57 0.98
C SER A 17 15.75 0.70 0.52
N LEU A 18 16.46 1.62 -0.12
CA LEU A 18 15.86 2.82 -0.73
C LEU A 18 14.96 2.50 -1.94
N THR A 19 15.12 1.32 -2.52
CA THR A 19 14.42 0.92 -3.75
C THR A 19 13.60 -0.36 -3.59
N GLU A 20 13.64 -0.99 -2.42
CA GLU A 20 12.99 -2.26 -2.17
C GLU A 20 12.18 -2.22 -0.88
N THR A 21 10.96 -2.70 -0.96
CA THR A 21 10.03 -2.86 0.17
C THR A 21 9.32 -4.19 0.03
N ASP A 22 9.39 -5.03 1.05
CA ASP A 22 8.53 -6.21 1.11
C ASP A 22 7.12 -5.78 1.50
N MET A 23 6.15 -6.42 0.89
CA MET A 23 4.76 -6.27 1.26
C MET A 23 4.19 -7.61 1.67
N GLU A 24 3.65 -7.64 2.88
CA GLU A 24 2.92 -8.80 3.39
C GLU A 24 1.43 -8.52 3.40
N LEU A 25 0.65 -9.48 2.92
CA LEU A 25 -0.80 -9.50 3.04
C LEU A 25 -1.16 -10.60 4.04
N VAL A 26 -1.95 -10.23 5.04
CA VAL A 26 -2.40 -11.16 6.08
C VAL A 26 -3.92 -11.08 6.16
N TRP A 27 -4.57 -12.23 6.07
CA TRP A 27 -6.01 -12.36 6.22
C TRP A 27 -6.34 -12.91 7.59
N PHE A 28 -7.30 -12.29 8.24
CA PHE A 28 -7.85 -12.74 9.52
C PHE A 28 -9.29 -13.15 9.33
N VAL A 29 -9.63 -14.29 9.83
CA VAL A 29 -11.01 -14.79 9.94
C VAL A 29 -11.36 -14.90 11.41
N ARG A 30 -12.63 -15.12 11.72
CA ARG A 30 -13.10 -15.34 13.08
C ARG A 30 -12.41 -16.56 13.69
N GLU A 31 -12.08 -16.53 14.97
CA GLU A 31 -11.31 -17.58 15.67
C GLU A 31 -11.95 -18.97 15.59
N ASP A 32 -13.29 -19.02 15.59
CA ASP A 32 -14.07 -20.26 15.51
C ASP A 32 -14.44 -20.66 14.08
N ALA A 33 -14.02 -19.90 13.06
CA ALA A 33 -14.32 -20.18 11.67
C ALA A 33 -13.50 -21.38 11.14
N GLN A 34 -14.16 -22.26 10.40
CA GLN A 34 -13.57 -23.48 9.84
C GLN A 34 -13.44 -23.36 8.31
N GLU A 35 -12.22 -23.61 7.83
CA GLU A 35 -11.96 -23.65 6.39
C GLU A 35 -12.80 -24.75 5.72
N GLY A 36 -13.36 -24.41 4.56
CA GLY A 36 -14.24 -25.28 3.78
C GLY A 36 -15.70 -25.31 4.26
N ILE A 37 -16.02 -24.71 5.42
CA ILE A 37 -17.37 -24.57 5.95
C ILE A 37 -17.76 -23.10 6.02
N ASP A 38 -17.02 -22.30 6.79
CA ASP A 38 -17.33 -20.87 7.04
C ASP A 38 -16.60 -19.96 6.05
N TYR A 39 -15.45 -20.36 5.54
CA TYR A 39 -14.70 -19.64 4.53
C TYR A 39 -13.91 -20.59 3.62
N ASP A 40 -13.51 -20.08 2.48
CA ASP A 40 -12.68 -20.73 1.48
C ASP A 40 -11.47 -19.83 1.25
N VAL A 41 -10.25 -20.36 1.48
CA VAL A 41 -9.02 -19.57 1.39
C VAL A 41 -8.85 -18.93 0.03
N ASP A 42 -9.09 -19.66 -1.05
CA ASP A 42 -8.92 -19.15 -2.41
C ASP A 42 -9.88 -17.99 -2.70
N LYS A 43 -11.09 -18.04 -2.16
CA LYS A 43 -12.08 -16.96 -2.36
C LYS A 43 -11.76 -15.71 -1.54
N VAL A 44 -11.40 -15.86 -0.27
CA VAL A 44 -11.12 -14.70 0.59
C VAL A 44 -9.80 -14.01 0.21
N THR A 45 -8.85 -14.77 -0.34
CA THR A 45 -7.55 -14.20 -0.74
C THR A 45 -7.54 -13.65 -2.15
N TRP A 46 -8.42 -14.14 -3.03
CA TRP A 46 -8.38 -13.89 -4.47
C TRP A 46 -8.29 -12.41 -4.84
N LEU A 47 -9.20 -11.59 -4.32
CA LEU A 47 -9.29 -10.18 -4.71
C LEU A 47 -7.99 -9.43 -4.42
N TRP A 48 -7.55 -9.44 -3.15
CA TRP A 48 -6.40 -8.65 -2.72
C TRP A 48 -5.07 -9.24 -3.20
N HIS A 49 -5.00 -10.55 -3.39
CA HIS A 49 -3.85 -11.16 -4.01
C HIS A 49 -3.67 -10.70 -5.47
N HIS A 50 -4.74 -10.74 -6.28
CA HIS A 50 -4.67 -10.33 -7.68
C HIS A 50 -4.45 -8.82 -7.84
N THR A 51 -5.18 -8.00 -7.10
CA THR A 51 -5.00 -6.54 -7.10
C THR A 51 -3.57 -6.15 -6.75
N THR A 52 -2.99 -6.80 -5.75
CA THR A 52 -1.61 -6.55 -5.34
C THR A 52 -0.60 -6.88 -6.45
N LEU A 53 -0.79 -7.97 -7.18
CA LEU A 53 0.09 -8.31 -8.32
C LEU A 53 -0.04 -7.31 -9.47
N GLU A 54 -1.24 -6.81 -9.73
CA GLU A 54 -1.48 -5.75 -10.72
C GLU A 54 -0.81 -4.43 -10.29
N ASP A 55 -0.94 -4.07 -9.03
CA ASP A 55 -0.32 -2.88 -8.43
C ASP A 55 1.21 -2.97 -8.46
N GLU A 56 1.80 -4.12 -8.15
CA GLU A 56 3.26 -4.34 -8.23
C GLU A 56 3.79 -4.02 -9.63
N TYR A 57 3.10 -4.49 -10.66
CA TYR A 57 3.46 -4.22 -12.04
C TYR A 57 3.46 -2.71 -12.36
N ILE A 58 2.43 -1.99 -11.93
CA ILE A 58 2.29 -0.54 -12.16
C ILE A 58 3.33 0.23 -11.35
N ILE A 59 3.49 -0.10 -10.06
CA ILE A 59 4.43 0.55 -9.14
C ILE A 59 5.85 0.43 -9.63
N THR A 60 6.28 -0.77 -10.07
CA THR A 60 7.63 -1.01 -10.58
C THR A 60 7.94 -0.15 -11.80
N ARG A 61 7.00 -0.02 -12.73
CA ARG A 61 7.15 0.81 -13.94
C ARG A 61 7.12 2.29 -13.62
N ASN A 62 6.22 2.71 -12.72
CA ASN A 62 6.14 4.09 -12.27
C ASN A 62 7.44 4.51 -11.55
N ALA A 63 7.98 3.65 -10.70
CA ALA A 63 9.26 3.91 -10.03
C ALA A 63 10.41 4.09 -11.03
N ALA A 64 10.47 3.29 -12.09
CA ALA A 64 11.45 3.47 -13.16
C ALA A 64 11.28 4.83 -13.89
N GLY A 65 10.03 5.26 -14.11
CA GLY A 65 9.72 6.57 -14.68
C GLY A 65 10.13 7.73 -13.78
N VAL A 66 9.81 7.66 -12.49
CA VAL A 66 10.18 8.67 -11.48
C VAL A 66 11.70 8.82 -11.34
N ASN A 67 12.45 7.72 -11.48
CA ASN A 67 13.92 7.75 -11.44
C ASN A 67 14.57 8.17 -12.77
N SER A 68 13.77 8.48 -13.78
CA SER A 68 14.28 8.98 -15.08
C SER A 68 14.77 10.43 -14.96
N ARG A 69 15.84 10.77 -15.67
CA ARG A 69 16.32 12.15 -15.80
C ARG A 69 15.33 13.13 -16.44
N PHE A 70 14.28 12.63 -17.05
CA PHE A 70 13.22 13.42 -17.69
C PHE A 70 11.97 13.55 -16.81
N PHE A 71 11.99 13.01 -15.59
CA PHE A 71 10.85 13.11 -14.69
C PHE A 71 10.68 14.53 -14.20
N GLU A 72 9.48 15.06 -14.36
CA GLU A 72 9.02 16.30 -13.77
C GLU A 72 7.76 16.00 -12.94
N PRO A 73 7.71 16.39 -11.64
CA PRO A 73 6.53 16.14 -10.83
C PRO A 73 5.34 16.95 -11.34
N GLY A 74 4.18 16.32 -11.45
CA GLY A 74 2.93 16.98 -11.77
C GLY A 74 2.38 17.81 -10.61
N PRO A 75 1.45 18.74 -10.88
CA PRO A 75 0.76 19.48 -9.83
C PRO A 75 -0.22 18.55 -9.08
N TYR A 76 -0.42 18.85 -7.80
CA TYR A 76 -1.50 18.24 -7.03
C TYR A 76 -2.87 18.72 -7.50
N HIS A 77 -3.87 17.83 -7.46
CA HIS A 77 -5.25 18.24 -7.65
C HIS A 77 -5.74 19.05 -6.42
N PRO A 78 -6.27 20.27 -6.61
CA PRO A 78 -6.54 21.18 -5.49
C PRO A 78 -7.62 20.67 -4.52
N GLU A 79 -8.57 19.86 -5.01
CA GLU A 79 -9.71 19.40 -4.20
C GLU A 79 -9.51 17.96 -3.67
N PHE A 80 -8.87 17.07 -4.47
CA PHE A 80 -8.81 15.63 -4.15
C PHE A 80 -7.49 15.21 -3.51
N GLU A 81 -6.43 16.00 -3.61
CA GLU A 81 -5.09 15.65 -3.12
C GLU A 81 -4.59 16.53 -1.96
N PHE A 82 -5.50 17.24 -1.28
CA PHE A 82 -5.12 18.10 -0.16
C PHE A 82 -4.50 17.31 1.01
N THR A 83 -4.94 16.06 1.23
CA THR A 83 -4.38 15.18 2.27
C THR A 83 -2.95 14.74 1.94
N LEU A 84 -2.63 14.55 0.65
CA LEU A 84 -1.27 14.28 0.19
C LEU A 84 -0.36 15.48 0.44
N GLN A 85 -0.84 16.70 0.16
CA GLN A 85 -0.11 17.92 0.47
C GLN A 85 0.15 18.07 1.97
N GLN A 86 -0.84 17.78 2.82
CA GLN A 86 -0.67 17.78 4.28
C GLN A 86 0.40 16.77 4.74
N PHE A 87 0.39 15.57 4.18
CA PHE A 87 1.40 14.56 4.45
C PHE A 87 2.81 15.03 4.06
N VAL A 88 2.96 15.59 2.87
CA VAL A 88 4.26 16.10 2.38
C VAL A 88 4.76 17.25 3.26
N HIS A 89 3.90 18.20 3.66
CA HIS A 89 4.27 19.27 4.57
C HIS A 89 4.73 18.73 5.94
N TRP A 90 3.97 17.80 6.51
CA TRP A 90 4.35 17.14 7.77
C TRP A 90 5.69 16.42 7.65
N TYR A 91 5.90 15.67 6.57
CA TYR A 91 7.13 14.92 6.31
C TYR A 91 8.34 15.85 6.21
N LEU A 92 8.26 16.90 5.40
CA LEU A 92 9.33 17.88 5.22
C LEU A 92 9.66 18.59 6.54
N HIS A 93 8.66 19.03 7.29
CA HIS A 93 8.86 19.65 8.60
C HIS A 93 9.53 18.71 9.60
N SER A 94 9.12 17.43 9.62
CA SER A 94 9.72 16.39 10.48
C SER A 94 11.17 16.12 10.09
N LEU A 95 11.47 16.11 8.80
CA LEU A 95 12.82 15.92 8.29
C LEU A 95 13.72 17.11 8.66
N GLU A 96 13.29 18.33 8.46
CA GLU A 96 14.01 19.56 8.87
C GLU A 96 14.34 19.54 10.36
N ALA A 97 13.36 19.20 11.20
CA ALA A 97 13.55 19.09 12.65
C ALA A 97 14.55 18.00 13.05
N SER A 98 14.72 16.95 12.24
CA SER A 98 15.67 15.87 12.50
C SER A 98 17.11 16.18 12.06
N LEU A 99 17.29 17.15 11.19
CA LEU A 99 18.58 17.56 10.64
C LEU A 99 19.22 18.77 11.39
N GLY A 100 18.43 19.46 12.20
CA GLY A 100 18.87 20.62 13.02
C GLY A 100 19.26 20.22 14.38
#